data_a64f98743a2cbebe7f3d8eebaeab4012
#
_entry.id   a64f98743a2cbebe7f3d8eebaeab4012
#
_cell.length_a   1.000
_cell.length_b   1.000
_cell.length_c   1.000
_cell.angle_alpha   90.00
_cell.angle_beta   90.00
_cell.angle_gamma   90.00
#
_symmetry.space_group_name_H-M   'P 1'
#
loop_
_entity.id
_entity.type
_entity.pdbx_description
1 polymer ?
#
loop_
_entity_poly.entity_id
_entity_poly.type
_entity_poly.pdbx_seq_one_letter_code
_entity_poly.pdbx_strand_id
1 'polypeptide(L)'
;MEFNPYESPDANLVAEAVWSKEEQQLWQVALWQKYLMWFLLIFIASNVILGFGYFVYEPLSGVEHELDETTSAIALTAFAISWCVITFSLVKMELIRRSKITAALVITGMLIPGLNLFVLLGINGSATSFLRRHQVRVGLF
;
A
#
# COMPACT_ATOMS: atom_id res chain seq x y z
N MET A 1 -5.09 16.11 23.94
CA MET A 1 -3.83 15.58 23.37
C MET A 1 -4.17 15.07 21.97
N GLU A 2 -3.49 15.58 20.95
CA GLU A 2 -3.65 15.04 19.58
C GLU A 2 -2.93 13.69 19.52
N PHE A 3 -3.68 12.62 19.26
CA PHE A 3 -3.11 11.31 19.06
C PHE A 3 -2.38 11.25 17.71
N ASN A 4 -1.06 11.06 17.74
CA ASN A 4 -0.26 10.85 16.54
C ASN A 4 0.14 9.38 16.42
N PRO A 5 -0.51 8.58 15.54
CA PRO A 5 -0.24 7.14 15.42
C PRO A 5 1.13 6.83 14.78
N TYR A 6 1.87 7.85 14.35
CA TYR A 6 3.19 7.71 13.73
C TYR A 6 4.34 8.04 14.69
N GLU A 7 4.05 8.56 15.87
CA GLU A 7 5.04 8.74 16.93
C GLU A 7 5.22 7.43 17.70
N SER A 8 6.47 7.00 17.83
CA SER A 8 6.81 5.90 18.73
C SER A 8 6.46 6.33 20.15
N PRO A 9 5.77 5.51 20.94
CA PRO A 9 5.61 5.80 22.36
C PRO A 9 7.00 6.00 22.96
N ASP A 10 7.23 7.12 23.66
CA ASP A 10 8.48 7.33 24.38
C ASP A 10 8.72 6.14 25.30
N ALA A 11 9.88 5.51 25.18
CA ALA A 11 10.24 4.31 25.93
C ALA A 11 10.22 4.52 27.45
N ASN A 12 10.15 5.76 27.90
CA ASN A 12 10.08 6.15 29.31
C ASN A 12 8.64 6.29 29.86
N LEU A 13 7.62 6.19 29.01
CA LEU A 13 6.21 6.14 29.39
C LEU A 13 5.67 4.69 29.37
N VAL A 14 6.50 3.72 29.68
CA VAL A 14 6.14 2.31 29.89
C VAL A 14 5.41 2.13 31.24
N ALA A 15 4.68 3.10 31.69
CA ALA A 15 3.58 2.88 32.61
C ALA A 15 2.33 2.68 31.73
N GLU A 16 2.14 1.42 31.24
CA GLU A 16 0.84 0.83 30.89
C GLU A 16 -0.27 1.84 30.50
N ALA A 17 -0.04 2.65 29.49
CA ALA A 17 -1.16 3.21 28.73
C ALA A 17 -1.76 2.01 27.99
N VAL A 18 -2.71 1.33 28.63
CA VAL A 18 -3.56 0.32 27.97
C VAL A 18 -4.31 1.07 26.91
N TRP A 19 -3.75 1.07 25.71
CA TRP A 19 -4.38 1.68 24.55
C TRP A 19 -5.77 1.09 24.40
N SER A 20 -6.76 1.92 24.27
CA SER A 20 -8.11 1.45 23.99
C SER A 20 -8.08 0.61 22.72
N LYS A 21 -8.99 -0.36 22.60
CA LYS A 21 -9.08 -1.19 21.37
C LYS A 21 -9.24 -0.32 20.12
N GLU A 22 -9.89 0.83 20.25
CA GLU A 22 -10.12 1.77 19.17
C GLU A 22 -8.82 2.47 18.74
N GLU A 23 -8.01 2.92 19.68
CA GLU A 23 -6.69 3.51 19.39
C GLU A 23 -5.75 2.50 18.73
N GLN A 24 -5.76 1.24 19.19
CA GLN A 24 -4.98 0.18 18.57
C GLN A 24 -5.43 -0.08 17.12
N GLN A 25 -6.74 -0.05 16.84
CA GLN A 25 -7.26 -0.18 15.48
C GLN A 25 -6.85 0.99 14.59
N LEU A 26 -6.94 2.22 15.09
CA LEU A 26 -6.52 3.43 14.36
C LEU A 26 -5.05 3.37 14.00
N TRP A 27 -4.21 3.01 14.96
CA TRP A 27 -2.77 2.88 14.74
C TRP A 27 -2.45 1.81 13.70
N GLN A 28 -3.09 0.64 13.78
CA GLN A 28 -2.88 -0.44 12.82
C GLN A 28 -3.33 -0.03 11.40
N VAL A 29 -4.48 0.62 11.25
CA VAL A 29 -4.95 1.09 9.94
C VAL A 29 -3.99 2.13 9.36
N ALA A 30 -3.50 3.08 10.16
CA ALA A 30 -2.54 4.08 9.73
C ALA A 30 -1.21 3.45 9.29
N LEU A 31 -0.70 2.48 10.04
CA LEU A 31 0.51 1.74 9.72
C LEU A 31 0.40 1.01 8.37
N TRP A 32 -0.68 0.24 8.18
CA TRP A 32 -0.91 -0.49 6.93
C TRP A 32 -1.13 0.45 5.74
N GLN A 33 -1.75 1.61 5.96
CA GLN A 33 -1.88 2.65 4.93
C GLN A 33 -0.51 3.23 4.54
N LYS A 34 0.38 3.46 5.50
CA LYS A 34 1.74 3.92 5.23
C LYS A 34 2.52 2.90 4.39
N TYR A 35 2.48 1.61 4.74
CA TYR A 35 3.09 0.55 3.91
C TYR A 35 2.50 0.51 2.51
N LEU A 36 1.17 0.57 2.39
CA LEU A 36 0.49 0.60 1.10
C LEU A 36 1.02 1.73 0.21
N MET A 37 1.15 2.94 0.74
CA MET A 37 1.62 4.10 -0.03
C MET A 37 3.07 3.93 -0.50
N TRP A 38 3.98 3.44 0.35
CA TRP A 38 5.36 3.19 -0.02
C TRP A 38 5.48 2.11 -1.11
N PHE A 39 4.80 0.98 -0.93
CA PHE A 39 4.85 -0.09 -1.92
C PHE A 39 4.11 0.26 -3.21
N LEU A 40 3.10 1.13 -3.16
CA LEU A 40 2.47 1.68 -4.35
C LEU A 40 3.45 2.54 -5.16
N LEU A 41 4.29 3.35 -4.51
CA LEU A 41 5.33 4.12 -5.19
C LEU A 41 6.35 3.20 -5.87
N ILE A 42 6.82 2.16 -5.17
CA ILE A 42 7.75 1.16 -5.75
C ILE A 42 7.09 0.44 -6.93
N PHE A 43 5.82 0.07 -6.80
CA PHE A 43 5.04 -0.57 -7.86
C PHE A 43 4.92 0.31 -9.10
N ILE A 44 4.60 1.60 -8.93
CA ILE A 44 4.53 2.56 -10.04
C ILE A 44 5.89 2.74 -10.68
N ALA A 45 6.96 2.92 -9.89
CA ALA A 45 8.32 3.07 -10.41
C ALA A 45 8.75 1.84 -11.23
N SER A 46 8.47 0.62 -10.73
CA SER A 46 8.76 -0.62 -11.46
C SER A 46 8.00 -0.71 -12.78
N ASN A 47 6.72 -0.31 -12.80
CA ASN A 47 5.92 -0.28 -14.03
C ASN A 47 6.44 0.77 -15.04
N VAL A 48 6.87 1.94 -14.56
CA VAL A 48 7.45 2.98 -15.42
C VAL A 48 8.74 2.47 -16.05
N ILE A 49 9.63 1.82 -15.28
CA ILE A 49 10.88 1.27 -15.80
C ILE A 49 10.60 0.20 -16.87
N LEU A 50 9.74 -0.76 -16.55
CA LEU A 50 9.37 -1.84 -17.48
C LEU A 50 8.62 -1.30 -18.70
N GLY A 51 7.62 -0.43 -18.48
CA GLY A 51 6.78 0.10 -19.54
C GLY A 51 7.53 1.06 -20.47
N PHE A 52 8.39 1.92 -19.92
CA PHE A 52 9.18 2.87 -20.72
C PHE A 52 10.17 2.13 -21.63
N GLY A 53 10.84 1.11 -21.11
CA GLY A 53 11.76 0.30 -21.90
C GLY A 53 11.05 -0.36 -23.10
N TYR A 54 9.98 -1.10 -22.83
CA TYR A 54 9.31 -1.91 -23.87
C TYR A 54 8.37 -1.12 -24.78
N PHE A 55 7.65 -0.10 -24.29
CA PHE A 55 6.59 0.55 -25.05
C PHE A 55 6.95 1.90 -25.65
N VAL A 56 7.97 2.56 -25.13
CA VAL A 56 8.32 3.92 -25.55
C VAL A 56 9.67 3.97 -26.23
N TYR A 57 10.71 3.41 -25.58
CA TYR A 57 12.08 3.56 -26.08
C TYR A 57 12.30 2.74 -27.36
N GLU A 58 11.88 1.49 -27.39
CA GLU A 58 12.06 0.60 -28.53
C GLU A 58 11.40 1.12 -29.82
N PRO A 59 10.10 1.52 -29.82
CA PRO A 59 9.47 2.08 -31.01
C PRO A 59 10.05 3.40 -31.48
N LEU A 60 10.57 4.24 -30.56
CA LEU A 60 11.12 5.55 -30.90
C LEU A 60 12.57 5.50 -31.39
N SER A 61 13.38 4.62 -30.84
CA SER A 61 14.79 4.52 -31.17
C SER A 61 15.07 3.63 -32.38
N GLY A 62 14.14 2.73 -32.70
CA GLY A 62 14.36 1.70 -33.75
C GLY A 62 15.47 0.71 -33.40
N VAL A 63 15.98 0.78 -32.17
CA VAL A 63 16.99 -0.12 -31.62
C VAL A 63 16.30 -1.07 -30.67
N GLU A 64 16.42 -2.37 -30.91
CA GLU A 64 16.01 -3.38 -29.94
C GLU A 64 16.82 -3.13 -28.66
N HIS A 65 16.18 -2.47 -27.70
CA HIS A 65 16.79 -2.24 -26.40
C HIS A 65 16.40 -3.41 -25.50
N GLU A 66 17.20 -4.45 -25.56
CA GLU A 66 17.14 -5.47 -24.50
C GLU A 66 17.51 -4.77 -23.19
N LEU A 67 16.50 -4.47 -22.36
CA LEU A 67 16.76 -4.16 -20.96
C LEU A 67 17.68 -5.28 -20.46
N ASP A 68 18.83 -4.89 -19.93
CA ASP A 68 19.75 -5.84 -19.32
C ASP A 68 18.98 -6.82 -18.45
N GLU A 69 19.22 -8.10 -18.64
CA GLU A 69 18.51 -9.20 -17.97
C GLU A 69 18.43 -8.98 -16.46
N THR A 70 19.50 -8.42 -15.88
CA THR A 70 19.57 -8.07 -14.46
C THR A 70 18.57 -6.98 -14.09
N THR A 71 18.46 -5.92 -14.88
CA THR A 71 17.55 -4.78 -14.63
C THR A 71 16.09 -5.24 -14.75
N SER A 72 15.77 -6.04 -15.74
CA SER A 72 14.42 -6.59 -15.92
C SER A 72 14.04 -7.55 -14.79
N ALA A 73 14.97 -8.40 -14.36
CA ALA A 73 14.75 -9.31 -13.22
C ALA A 73 14.53 -8.56 -11.91
N ILE A 74 15.31 -7.50 -11.65
CA ILE A 74 15.13 -6.65 -10.46
C ILE A 74 13.77 -5.95 -10.49
N ALA A 75 13.38 -5.38 -11.63
CA ALA A 75 12.10 -4.68 -11.75
C ALA A 75 10.91 -5.62 -11.62
N LEU A 76 10.96 -6.82 -12.21
CA LEU A 76 9.92 -7.86 -12.04
C LEU A 76 9.82 -8.35 -10.60
N THR A 77 10.95 -8.54 -9.93
CA THR A 77 10.97 -8.95 -8.53
C THR A 77 10.37 -7.85 -7.63
N ALA A 78 10.77 -6.61 -7.82
CA ALA A 78 10.22 -5.45 -7.10
C ALA A 78 8.71 -5.31 -7.36
N PHE A 79 8.25 -5.51 -8.59
CA PHE A 79 6.84 -5.53 -8.96
C PHE A 79 6.08 -6.62 -8.19
N ALA A 80 6.56 -7.87 -8.22
CA ALA A 80 5.90 -8.99 -7.56
C ALA A 80 5.82 -8.81 -6.04
N ILE A 81 6.92 -8.38 -5.41
CA ILE A 81 6.96 -8.11 -3.97
C ILE A 81 5.98 -6.98 -3.61
N SER A 82 6.01 -5.88 -4.37
CA SER A 82 5.13 -4.73 -4.14
C SER A 82 3.66 -5.13 -4.27
N TRP A 83 3.31 -5.92 -5.29
CA TRP A 83 1.95 -6.44 -5.47
C TRP A 83 1.47 -7.26 -4.28
N CYS A 84 2.31 -8.18 -3.78
CA CYS A 84 2.00 -8.99 -2.61
C CYS A 84 1.79 -8.13 -1.36
N VAL A 85 2.67 -7.16 -1.11
CA VAL A 85 2.58 -6.29 0.08
C VAL A 85 1.37 -5.36 -0.01
N ILE A 86 1.06 -4.80 -1.20
CA ILE A 86 -0.14 -3.98 -1.43
C ILE A 86 -1.39 -4.80 -1.11
N THR A 87 -1.52 -5.99 -1.70
CA THR A 87 -2.68 -6.88 -1.48
C THR A 87 -2.81 -7.24 -0.01
N PHE A 88 -1.71 -7.62 0.64
CA PHE A 88 -1.71 -7.96 2.06
C PHE A 88 -2.12 -6.78 2.94
N SER A 89 -1.63 -5.57 2.65
CA SER A 89 -1.98 -4.35 3.39
C SER A 89 -3.46 -4.02 3.27
N LEU A 90 -4.05 -4.15 2.07
CA LEU A 90 -5.47 -3.94 1.83
C LEU A 90 -6.32 -4.95 2.61
N VAL A 91 -5.95 -6.23 2.57
CA VAL A 91 -6.63 -7.30 3.31
C VAL A 91 -6.59 -7.05 4.82
N LYS A 92 -5.42 -6.66 5.34
CA LYS A 92 -5.27 -6.32 6.77
C LYS A 92 -6.13 -5.14 7.18
N MET A 93 -6.15 -4.07 6.39
CA MET A 93 -7.00 -2.90 6.66
C MET A 93 -8.49 -3.27 6.69
N GLU A 94 -8.96 -4.11 5.77
CA GLU A 94 -10.37 -4.53 5.74
C GLU A 94 -10.72 -5.50 6.88
N LEU A 95 -9.81 -6.41 7.27
CA LEU A 95 -10.01 -7.28 8.42
C LEU A 95 -10.13 -6.52 9.74
N ILE A 96 -9.36 -5.43 9.89
CA ILE A 96 -9.41 -4.58 11.09
C ILE A 96 -10.71 -3.78 11.14
N ARG A 97 -11.18 -3.28 9.97
CA ARG A 97 -12.29 -2.31 9.90
C ARG A 97 -13.67 -2.92 9.71
N ARG A 98 -13.78 -4.04 9.01
CA ARG A 98 -15.08 -4.56 8.57
C ARG A 98 -15.26 -6.05 8.87
N SER A 99 -14.93 -6.91 7.92
CA SER A 99 -15.20 -8.33 8.06
C SER A 99 -14.30 -9.21 7.17
N LYS A 100 -14.32 -10.51 7.46
CA LYS A 100 -13.62 -11.51 6.64
C LYS A 100 -14.17 -11.59 5.21
N ILE A 101 -15.47 -11.33 5.03
CA ILE A 101 -16.13 -11.37 3.71
C ILE A 101 -15.60 -10.24 2.82
N THR A 102 -15.51 -9.01 3.35
CA THR A 102 -14.95 -7.89 2.60
C THR A 102 -13.48 -8.10 2.26
N ALA A 103 -12.69 -8.69 3.16
CA ALA A 103 -11.31 -9.05 2.89
C ALA A 103 -11.19 -10.11 1.76
N ALA A 104 -12.08 -11.10 1.71
CA ALA A 104 -12.11 -12.07 0.62
C ALA A 104 -12.45 -11.41 -0.73
N LEU A 105 -13.42 -10.49 -0.75
CA LEU A 105 -13.77 -9.71 -1.95
C LEU A 105 -12.59 -8.85 -2.44
N VAL A 106 -11.79 -8.30 -1.52
CA VAL A 106 -10.56 -7.58 -1.88
C VAL A 106 -9.57 -8.47 -2.59
N ILE A 107 -9.31 -9.67 -2.07
CA ILE A 107 -8.39 -10.62 -2.71
C ILE A 107 -8.89 -10.94 -4.13
N THR A 108 -10.17 -11.28 -4.28
CA THR A 108 -10.76 -11.58 -5.59
C THR A 108 -10.66 -10.39 -6.54
N GLY A 109 -10.97 -9.18 -6.07
CA GLY A 109 -10.89 -7.97 -6.90
C GLY A 109 -9.45 -7.60 -7.31
N MET A 110 -8.47 -7.89 -6.45
CA MET A 110 -7.06 -7.67 -6.77
C MET A 110 -6.52 -8.64 -7.83
N LEU A 111 -7.10 -9.82 -7.97
CA LEU A 111 -6.72 -10.80 -8.99
C LEU A 111 -7.28 -10.47 -10.38
N ILE A 112 -8.32 -9.65 -10.48
CA ILE A 112 -8.94 -9.30 -11.75
C ILE A 112 -8.29 -8.02 -12.29
N PRO A 113 -7.60 -8.08 -13.47
CA PRO A 113 -7.01 -6.91 -14.10
C PRO A 113 -8.07 -5.82 -14.36
N GLY A 114 -7.75 -4.58 -14.02
CA GLY A 114 -8.68 -3.44 -14.13
C GLY A 114 -9.54 -3.22 -12.89
N LEU A 115 -10.07 -4.25 -12.23
CA LEU A 115 -10.74 -4.10 -10.94
C LEU A 115 -9.79 -3.78 -9.80
N ASN A 116 -8.56 -4.25 -9.86
CA ASN A 116 -7.53 -4.01 -8.85
C ASN A 116 -7.32 -2.53 -8.54
N LEU A 117 -7.35 -1.66 -9.57
CA LEU A 117 -7.20 -0.22 -9.40
C LEU A 117 -8.39 0.39 -8.64
N PHE A 118 -9.62 -0.03 -8.97
CA PHE A 118 -10.82 0.43 -8.27
C PHE A 118 -10.86 -0.05 -6.83
N VAL A 119 -10.47 -1.29 -6.57
CA VAL A 119 -10.33 -1.85 -5.22
C VAL A 119 -9.30 -1.06 -4.41
N LEU A 120 -8.12 -0.81 -4.98
CA LEU A 120 -7.05 -0.03 -4.36
C LEU A 120 -7.53 1.38 -3.98
N LEU A 121 -8.11 2.11 -4.94
CA LEU A 121 -8.59 3.47 -4.72
C LEU A 121 -9.76 3.52 -3.74
N GLY A 122 -10.71 2.60 -3.85
CA GLY A 122 -11.88 2.52 -2.97
C GLY A 122 -11.51 2.24 -1.52
N ILE A 123 -10.61 1.28 -1.28
CA ILE A 123 -10.18 0.93 0.08
C ILE A 123 -9.29 2.03 0.67
N ASN A 124 -8.34 2.56 -0.11
CA ASN A 124 -7.49 3.63 0.36
C ASN A 124 -8.30 4.90 0.69
N GLY A 125 -9.25 5.29 -0.15
CA GLY A 125 -10.17 6.40 0.11
C GLY A 125 -11.02 6.17 1.35
N SER A 126 -11.53 4.95 1.53
CA SER A 126 -12.30 4.57 2.71
C SER A 126 -11.46 4.56 3.99
N ALA A 127 -10.20 4.08 3.94
CA ALA A 127 -9.27 4.13 5.05
C ALA A 127 -8.91 5.58 5.42
N THR A 128 -8.62 6.41 4.43
CA THR A 128 -8.37 7.84 4.63
C THR A 128 -9.55 8.54 5.30
N SER A 129 -10.78 8.27 4.84
CA SER A 129 -11.98 8.85 5.44
C SER A 129 -12.21 8.37 6.87
N PHE A 130 -11.89 7.10 7.16
CA PHE A 130 -11.94 6.55 8.50
C PHE A 130 -10.96 7.26 9.44
N LEU A 131 -9.70 7.41 9.06
CA LEU A 131 -8.67 8.09 9.85
C LEU A 131 -8.98 9.57 10.07
N ARG A 132 -9.45 10.28 9.04
CA ARG A 132 -9.84 11.69 9.14
C ARG A 132 -10.99 11.93 10.11
N ARG A 133 -11.97 11.03 10.18
CA ARG A 133 -13.09 11.13 11.16
C ARG A 133 -12.60 11.06 12.61
N HIS A 134 -11.46 10.39 12.85
CA HIS A 134 -10.85 10.29 14.17
C HIS A 134 -9.69 11.30 14.35
N GLN A 135 -9.64 12.36 13.51
CA GLN A 135 -8.64 13.43 13.56
C GLN A 135 -7.18 12.95 13.41
N VAL A 136 -6.98 11.76 12.83
CA VAL A 136 -5.66 11.23 12.55
C VAL A 136 -5.14 11.83 11.25
N ARG A 137 -3.91 12.38 11.27
CA ARG A 137 -3.24 12.85 10.05
C ARG A 137 -3.00 11.68 9.10
N VAL A 138 -3.30 11.91 7.83
CA VAL A 138 -3.12 10.92 6.76
C VAL A 138 -2.09 11.45 5.78
N GLY A 139 -1.05 10.70 5.53
CA GLY A 139 0.01 11.10 4.59
C GLY A 139 1.19 10.14 4.59
N LEU A 140 2.14 10.44 3.70
CA LEU A 140 3.39 9.68 3.57
C LEU A 140 4.39 9.98 4.71
N PHE A 141 4.22 11.13 5.38
CA PHE A 141 5.11 11.68 6.39
C PHE A 141 4.32 12.10 7.62
#